data_46286af92bfb0a32705540a50ad307b7
#
_entry.id   46286af92bfb0a32705540a50ad307b7
#
_cell.length_a   1.000
_cell.length_b   1.000
_cell.length_c   1.000
_cell.angle_alpha   90.00
_cell.angle_beta   90.00
_cell.angle_gamma   90.00
#
_symmetry.space_group_name_H-M   'P 1'
#
loop_
_entity.id
_entity.type
_entity.pdbx_description
1 polymer ?
#
loop_
_entity_poly.entity_id
_entity_poly.type
_entity_poly.pdbx_seq_one_letter_code
_entity_poly.pdbx_strand_id
1 'polypeptide(L)'
;MSRHRVVVIGSGFGGLTATKALKHAPVDVTMIARTQHHLFQPLLYQVATGILSEGEIAPATRRTLRNQRNAEVLLGDVVEINLAGRYVVSEALGLRYETAYDSLIVAAGAGQSYFGNHHFAEFAPGMKTIDDALEVRRAGDLAHLHPRSDPVGRRGHPGRGELCAFGA
;
A
#
# COMPACT_ATOMS: atom_id res chain seq x y z
N MET A 1 -2.93 -27.18 26.89
CA MET A 1 -3.93 -26.72 25.90
C MET A 1 -3.25 -25.77 24.93
N SER A 2 -3.31 -26.02 23.63
CA SER A 2 -2.79 -25.08 22.62
C SER A 2 -3.63 -23.80 22.65
N ARG A 3 -2.99 -22.63 22.50
CA ARG A 3 -3.72 -21.38 22.38
C ARG A 3 -4.49 -21.32 21.06
N HIS A 4 -5.54 -20.55 21.04
CA HIS A 4 -6.33 -20.28 19.83
C HIS A 4 -5.46 -19.50 18.82
N ARG A 5 -5.32 -20.03 17.59
CA ARG A 5 -4.46 -19.48 16.54
C ARG A 5 -5.26 -18.54 15.66
N VAL A 6 -4.77 -17.32 15.55
CA VAL A 6 -5.36 -16.30 14.67
C VAL A 6 -4.37 -15.97 13.56
N VAL A 7 -4.75 -16.18 12.32
CA VAL A 7 -3.97 -15.73 11.18
C VAL A 7 -4.54 -14.41 10.67
N VAL A 8 -3.66 -13.43 10.43
CA VAL A 8 -4.00 -12.11 9.88
C VAL A 8 -3.28 -11.94 8.56
N ILE A 9 -4.03 -11.81 7.46
CA ILE A 9 -3.46 -11.59 6.12
C ILE A 9 -3.36 -10.09 5.85
N GLY A 10 -2.14 -9.58 5.70
CA GLY A 10 -1.82 -8.20 5.39
C GLY A 10 -1.33 -7.37 6.57
N SER A 11 -0.33 -6.51 6.32
CA SER A 11 0.30 -5.60 7.29
C SER A 11 -0.14 -4.14 7.16
N GLY A 12 -1.20 -3.88 6.39
CA GLY A 12 -1.82 -2.55 6.26
C GLY A 12 -2.52 -2.11 7.55
N PHE A 13 -3.28 -1.01 7.47
CA PHE A 13 -3.99 -0.44 8.62
C PHE A 13 -4.90 -1.46 9.32
N GLY A 14 -5.72 -2.19 8.55
CA GLY A 14 -6.65 -3.18 9.11
C GLY A 14 -5.92 -4.32 9.83
N GLY A 15 -4.94 -4.94 9.18
CA GLY A 15 -4.20 -6.06 9.76
C GLY A 15 -3.38 -5.67 10.98
N LEU A 16 -2.67 -4.53 10.92
CA LEU A 16 -1.89 -4.04 12.06
C LEU A 16 -2.77 -3.67 13.25
N THR A 17 -3.91 -3.02 13.00
CA THR A 17 -4.86 -2.65 14.06
C THR A 17 -5.49 -3.89 14.69
N ALA A 18 -5.93 -4.87 13.89
CA ALA A 18 -6.47 -6.14 14.37
C ALA A 18 -5.44 -6.89 15.22
N THR A 19 -4.20 -7.00 14.75
CA THR A 19 -3.11 -7.66 15.51
C THR A 19 -2.88 -6.96 16.84
N LYS A 20 -2.78 -5.63 16.86
CA LYS A 20 -2.59 -4.85 18.10
C LYS A 20 -3.75 -5.02 19.08
N ALA A 21 -4.99 -5.07 18.60
CA ALA A 21 -6.17 -5.29 19.44
C ALA A 21 -6.13 -6.64 20.17
N LEU A 22 -5.49 -7.65 19.59
CA LEU A 22 -5.33 -8.98 20.18
C LEU A 22 -4.15 -9.10 21.16
N LYS A 23 -3.44 -8.01 21.46
CA LYS A 23 -2.21 -8.04 22.27
C LYS A 23 -2.37 -8.74 23.64
N HIS A 24 -3.51 -8.55 24.29
CA HIS A 24 -3.78 -9.08 25.62
C HIS A 24 -4.73 -10.28 25.61
N ALA A 25 -5.16 -10.73 24.43
CA ALA A 25 -6.00 -11.91 24.29
C ALA A 25 -5.15 -13.20 24.47
N PRO A 26 -5.76 -14.28 25.00
CA PRO A 26 -5.06 -15.57 25.18
C PRO A 26 -4.98 -16.35 23.86
N VAL A 27 -4.49 -15.72 22.80
CA VAL A 27 -4.36 -16.24 21.44
C VAL A 27 -2.92 -16.11 20.95
N ASP A 28 -2.56 -16.90 19.95
CA ASP A 28 -1.33 -16.73 19.18
C ASP A 28 -1.68 -16.14 17.81
N VAL A 29 -1.05 -15.03 17.43
CA VAL A 29 -1.33 -14.29 16.21
C VAL A 29 -0.18 -14.45 15.22
N THR A 30 -0.46 -14.94 14.03
CA THR A 30 0.48 -14.99 12.91
C THR A 30 0.03 -14.01 11.84
N MET A 31 0.78 -12.91 11.65
CA MET A 31 0.55 -11.97 10.55
C MET A 31 1.36 -12.40 9.34
N ILE A 32 0.70 -12.63 8.20
CA ILE A 32 1.35 -12.96 6.93
C ILE A 32 1.20 -11.76 5.99
N ALA A 33 2.31 -11.23 5.47
CA ALA A 33 2.28 -10.05 4.60
C ALA A 33 3.36 -10.13 3.51
N ARG A 34 3.05 -9.59 2.35
CA ARG A 34 3.97 -9.50 1.20
C ARG A 34 5.17 -8.60 1.46
N THR A 35 5.05 -7.65 2.38
CA THR A 35 6.11 -6.71 2.75
C THR A 35 6.41 -6.77 4.23
N GLN A 36 7.65 -6.47 4.62
CA GLN A 36 8.08 -6.47 6.02
C GLN A 36 7.84 -5.13 6.73
N HIS A 37 7.20 -4.17 6.06
CA HIS A 37 6.92 -2.86 6.61
C HIS A 37 5.42 -2.58 6.64
N HIS A 38 5.03 -1.67 7.54
CA HIS A 38 3.70 -1.07 7.55
C HIS A 38 3.76 0.25 6.79
N LEU A 39 3.14 0.32 5.63
CA LEU A 39 3.10 1.53 4.84
C LEU A 39 2.02 2.48 5.38
N PHE A 40 2.44 3.70 5.79
CA PHE A 40 1.51 4.78 6.10
C PHE A 40 1.09 5.48 4.80
N GLN A 41 0.22 4.83 4.05
CA GLN A 41 -0.22 5.22 2.70
C GLN A 41 -0.66 6.68 2.54
N PRO A 42 -1.31 7.35 3.52
CA PRO A 42 -1.70 8.76 3.36
C PRO A 42 -0.53 9.72 3.09
N LEU A 43 0.69 9.33 3.40
CA LEU A 43 1.89 10.15 3.16
C LEU A 43 2.66 9.79 1.88
N LEU A 44 2.15 8.87 1.05
CA LEU A 44 2.80 8.49 -0.21
C LEU A 44 3.03 9.68 -1.15
N TYR A 45 2.09 10.63 -1.19
CA TYR A 45 2.24 11.84 -1.99
C TYR A 45 3.45 12.70 -1.59
N GLN A 46 3.84 12.69 -0.31
CA GLN A 46 5.02 13.40 0.18
C GLN A 46 6.32 12.70 -0.22
N VAL A 47 6.30 11.38 -0.40
CA VAL A 47 7.42 10.65 -0.99
C VAL A 47 7.51 10.94 -2.48
N ALA A 48 6.39 10.92 -3.19
CA ALA A 48 6.32 11.22 -4.62
C ALA A 48 6.80 12.64 -4.95
N THR A 49 6.59 13.61 -4.04
CA THR A 49 7.07 15.00 -4.19
C THR A 49 8.44 15.26 -3.56
N GLY A 50 9.11 14.22 -3.03
CA GLY A 50 10.45 14.34 -2.45
C GLY A 50 10.53 15.01 -1.08
N ILE A 51 9.39 15.26 -0.41
CA ILE A 51 9.34 15.90 0.93
C ILE A 51 9.76 14.89 2.01
N LEU A 52 9.34 13.62 1.89
CA LEU A 52 9.67 12.54 2.82
C LEU A 52 10.46 11.43 2.11
N SER A 53 11.27 10.74 2.89
CA SER A 53 11.91 9.48 2.45
C SER A 53 10.96 8.30 2.65
N GLU A 54 11.18 7.21 1.93
CA GLU A 54 10.37 5.98 2.03
C GLU A 54 10.41 5.41 3.46
N GLY A 55 11.58 5.47 4.12
CA GLY A 55 11.78 4.93 5.46
C GLY A 55 10.98 5.64 6.54
N GLU A 56 10.61 6.89 6.34
CA GLU A 56 9.82 7.68 7.30
C GLU A 56 8.35 7.22 7.34
N ILE A 57 7.82 6.71 6.23
CA ILE A 57 6.43 6.28 6.11
C ILE A 57 6.24 4.76 6.14
N ALA A 58 7.34 3.99 6.18
CA ALA A 58 7.32 2.52 6.08
C ALA A 58 8.11 1.85 7.21
N PRO A 59 7.74 2.05 8.49
CA PRO A 59 8.41 1.39 9.60
C PRO A 59 8.25 -0.13 9.52
N ALA A 60 9.32 -0.86 9.89
CA ALA A 60 9.29 -2.32 9.91
C ALA A 60 8.17 -2.84 10.83
N THR A 61 7.33 -3.75 10.30
CA THR A 61 6.18 -4.31 11.02
C THR A 61 6.61 -5.02 12.30
N ARG A 62 7.71 -5.79 12.25
CA ARG A 62 8.29 -6.45 13.44
C ARG A 62 8.71 -5.45 14.51
N ARG A 63 9.25 -4.30 14.12
CA ARG A 63 9.61 -3.23 15.07
C ARG A 63 8.36 -2.65 15.73
N THR A 64 7.31 -2.47 14.98
CA THR A 64 6.02 -1.95 15.47
C THR A 64 5.36 -2.90 16.46
N LEU A 65 5.49 -4.22 16.25
CA LEU A 65 4.92 -5.27 17.10
C LEU A 65 5.90 -5.83 18.16
N ARG A 66 7.11 -5.26 18.29
CA ARG A 66 8.18 -5.81 19.18
C ARG A 66 7.78 -6.05 20.63
N ASN A 67 6.82 -5.30 21.14
CA ASN A 67 6.32 -5.41 22.52
C ASN A 67 5.05 -6.29 22.62
N GLN A 68 4.70 -7.03 21.58
CA GLN A 68 3.56 -7.93 21.53
C GLN A 68 4.07 -9.38 21.41
N ARG A 69 4.13 -10.09 22.56
CA ARG A 69 4.74 -11.42 22.67
C ARG A 69 3.94 -12.53 21.99
N ASN A 70 2.65 -12.33 21.82
CA ASN A 70 1.73 -13.30 21.21
C ASN A 70 1.54 -13.07 19.70
N ALA A 71 2.38 -12.25 19.06
CA ALA A 71 2.31 -11.98 17.62
C ALA A 71 3.65 -12.23 16.95
N GLU A 72 3.61 -12.95 15.85
CA GLU A 72 4.72 -13.13 14.90
C GLU A 72 4.37 -12.54 13.55
N VAL A 73 5.39 -12.18 12.76
CA VAL A 73 5.23 -11.64 11.42
C VAL A 73 6.01 -12.51 10.44
N LEU A 74 5.30 -13.10 9.49
CA LEU A 74 5.85 -13.89 8.40
C LEU A 74 5.81 -13.09 7.09
N LEU A 75 6.92 -13.14 6.35
CA LEU A 75 6.95 -12.65 4.98
C LEU A 75 6.36 -13.73 4.07
N GLY A 76 5.40 -13.36 3.22
CA GLY A 76 4.84 -14.26 2.24
C GLY A 76 3.64 -13.66 1.51
N ASP A 77 3.46 -14.10 0.29
CA ASP A 77 2.23 -13.82 -0.47
C ASP A 77 1.27 -14.99 -0.27
N VAL A 78 0.07 -14.70 0.23
CA VAL A 78 -0.95 -15.73 0.45
C VAL A 78 -1.57 -16.08 -0.91
N VAL A 79 -1.36 -17.32 -1.33
CA VAL A 79 -1.81 -17.83 -2.64
C VAL A 79 -3.05 -18.71 -2.54
N GLU A 80 -3.33 -19.26 -1.34
CA GLU A 80 -4.50 -20.12 -1.12
C GLU A 80 -5.04 -19.94 0.29
N ILE A 81 -6.36 -19.97 0.42
CA ILE A 81 -7.09 -20.05 1.69
C ILE A 81 -7.97 -21.28 1.67
N ASN A 82 -7.62 -22.29 2.47
CA ASN A 82 -8.43 -23.49 2.61
C ASN A 82 -9.34 -23.37 3.84
N LEU A 83 -10.61 -23.06 3.59
CA LEU A 83 -11.61 -22.87 4.66
C LEU A 83 -11.97 -24.19 5.34
N ALA A 84 -12.03 -25.30 4.59
CA ALA A 84 -12.40 -26.60 5.14
C ALA A 84 -11.28 -27.16 6.03
N GLY A 85 -10.01 -27.06 5.58
CA GLY A 85 -8.84 -27.50 6.33
C GLY A 85 -8.36 -26.49 7.38
N ARG A 86 -8.88 -25.25 7.36
CA ARG A 86 -8.48 -24.14 8.23
C ARG A 86 -6.97 -23.87 8.18
N TYR A 87 -6.45 -23.69 6.99
CA TYR A 87 -5.07 -23.27 6.77
C TYR A 87 -4.98 -22.29 5.61
N VAL A 88 -3.93 -21.50 5.60
CA VAL A 88 -3.54 -20.65 4.47
C VAL A 88 -2.20 -21.12 3.94
N VAL A 89 -2.02 -21.06 2.61
CA VAL A 89 -0.75 -21.29 1.96
C VAL A 89 -0.14 -19.96 1.56
N SER A 90 1.09 -19.74 1.98
CA SER A 90 1.86 -18.57 1.58
C SER A 90 3.14 -18.96 0.89
N GLU A 91 3.59 -18.12 -0.04
CA GLU A 91 4.83 -18.30 -0.79
C GLU A 91 5.83 -17.20 -0.42
N ALA A 92 7.06 -17.61 -0.11
CA ALA A 92 8.17 -16.71 0.13
C ALA A 92 9.48 -17.34 -0.35
N LEU A 93 10.28 -16.60 -1.10
CA LEU A 93 11.61 -17.05 -1.59
C LEU A 93 11.56 -18.39 -2.34
N GLY A 94 10.49 -18.65 -3.08
CA GLY A 94 10.28 -19.91 -3.83
C GLY A 94 9.85 -21.10 -2.98
N LEU A 95 9.58 -20.89 -1.70
CA LEU A 95 9.09 -21.94 -0.79
C LEU A 95 7.64 -21.69 -0.43
N ARG A 96 6.89 -22.79 -0.26
CA ARG A 96 5.48 -22.78 0.17
C ARG A 96 5.40 -23.17 1.65
N TYR A 97 4.57 -22.44 2.39
CA TYR A 97 4.34 -22.64 3.82
C TYR A 97 2.84 -22.76 4.08
N GLU A 98 2.46 -23.78 4.82
CA GLU A 98 1.10 -23.91 5.33
C GLU A 98 1.02 -23.39 6.75
N THR A 99 0.07 -22.50 7.02
CA THR A 99 -0.18 -21.94 8.34
C THR A 99 -1.62 -22.26 8.75
N ALA A 100 -1.76 -23.14 9.72
CA ALA A 100 -3.07 -23.50 10.23
C ALA A 100 -3.65 -22.43 11.15
N TYR A 101 -4.96 -22.25 11.14
CA TYR A 101 -5.67 -21.26 11.96
C TYR A 101 -6.95 -21.81 12.59
N ASP A 102 -7.37 -21.19 13.68
CA ASP A 102 -8.68 -21.38 14.28
C ASP A 102 -9.60 -20.19 13.91
N SER A 103 -9.03 -19.00 13.74
CA SER A 103 -9.71 -17.80 13.18
C SER A 103 -8.82 -17.13 12.14
N LEU A 104 -9.46 -16.59 11.10
CA LEU A 104 -8.78 -15.91 9.99
C LEU A 104 -9.31 -14.47 9.86
N ILE A 105 -8.38 -13.51 9.76
CA ILE A 105 -8.69 -12.10 9.46
C ILE A 105 -8.05 -11.76 8.11
N VAL A 106 -8.88 -11.45 7.12
CA VAL A 106 -8.41 -11.04 5.80
C VAL A 106 -8.39 -9.52 5.73
N ALA A 107 -7.18 -8.95 5.71
CA ALA A 107 -6.91 -7.52 5.64
C ALA A 107 -5.92 -7.18 4.50
N ALA A 108 -6.08 -7.84 3.35
CA ALA A 108 -5.18 -7.77 2.20
C ALA A 108 -5.18 -6.41 1.49
N GLY A 109 -6.07 -5.49 1.87
CA GLY A 109 -6.21 -4.17 1.25
C GLY A 109 -6.92 -4.24 -0.10
N ALA A 110 -6.80 -3.15 -0.87
CA ALA A 110 -7.37 -3.03 -2.21
C ALA A 110 -6.32 -2.55 -3.20
N GLY A 111 -6.35 -3.08 -4.41
CA GLY A 111 -5.52 -2.64 -5.52
C GLY A 111 -5.99 -1.31 -6.13
N GLN A 112 -5.21 -0.80 -7.08
CA GLN A 112 -5.61 0.31 -7.93
C GLN A 112 -6.72 -0.15 -8.88
N SER A 113 -7.73 0.68 -9.06
CA SER A 113 -8.79 0.45 -10.05
C SER A 113 -8.87 1.63 -11.01
N TYR A 114 -8.99 1.35 -12.28
CA TYR A 114 -9.25 2.33 -13.33
C TYR A 114 -10.68 2.23 -13.86
N PHE A 115 -11.58 1.60 -13.11
CA PHE A 115 -13.01 1.47 -13.44
C PHE A 115 -13.26 0.91 -14.85
N GLY A 116 -12.47 -0.08 -15.27
CA GLY A 116 -12.54 -0.69 -16.60
C GLY A 116 -11.69 -0.01 -17.68
N ASN A 117 -11.12 1.17 -17.42
CA ASN A 117 -10.27 1.91 -18.35
C ASN A 117 -8.79 1.58 -18.14
N HIS A 118 -8.41 0.31 -18.28
CA HIS A 118 -7.06 -0.18 -17.98
C HIS A 118 -5.94 0.53 -18.76
N HIS A 119 -6.24 1.13 -19.93
CA HIS A 119 -5.29 1.92 -20.72
C HIS A 119 -4.81 3.19 -19.99
N PHE A 120 -5.53 3.65 -18.97
CA PHE A 120 -5.08 4.79 -18.17
C PHE A 120 -3.84 4.46 -17.32
N ALA A 121 -3.60 3.18 -17.03
CA ALA A 121 -2.41 2.76 -16.26
C ALA A 121 -1.09 3.19 -16.90
N GLU A 122 -1.06 3.31 -18.23
CA GLU A 122 0.11 3.75 -19.00
C GLU A 122 0.47 5.23 -18.71
N PHE A 123 -0.54 6.06 -18.46
CA PHE A 123 -0.37 7.52 -18.35
C PHE A 123 -0.57 8.03 -16.91
N ALA A 124 -1.22 7.24 -16.08
CA ALA A 124 -1.56 7.59 -14.70
C ALA A 124 -1.19 6.43 -13.77
N PRO A 125 0.09 6.32 -13.33
CA PRO A 125 0.50 5.30 -12.39
C PRO A 125 -0.33 5.40 -11.10
N GLY A 126 -0.56 4.26 -10.45
CA GLY A 126 -1.24 4.20 -9.17
C GLY A 126 -0.46 4.93 -8.07
N MET A 127 -1.10 5.10 -6.89
CA MET A 127 -0.47 5.63 -5.69
C MET A 127 -0.84 4.74 -4.50
N LYS A 128 -0.41 3.48 -4.53
CA LYS A 128 -0.73 2.46 -3.52
C LYS A 128 0.50 1.91 -2.83
N THR A 129 1.65 1.91 -3.51
CA THR A 129 2.91 1.34 -3.05
C THR A 129 4.00 2.42 -3.01
N ILE A 130 5.12 2.10 -2.36
CA ILE A 130 6.32 2.95 -2.38
C ILE A 130 6.85 3.05 -3.81
N ASP A 131 6.85 1.94 -4.57
CA ASP A 131 7.34 1.91 -5.94
C ASP A 131 6.54 2.85 -6.84
N ASP A 132 5.21 2.90 -6.68
CA ASP A 132 4.35 3.86 -7.39
C ASP A 132 4.76 5.31 -7.10
N ALA A 133 4.99 5.63 -5.82
CA ALA A 133 5.41 6.98 -5.42
C ALA A 133 6.77 7.37 -6.00
N LEU A 134 7.72 6.43 -6.04
CA LEU A 134 9.04 6.63 -6.65
C LEU A 134 8.97 6.76 -8.16
N GLU A 135 8.08 6.04 -8.82
CA GLU A 135 7.82 6.18 -10.25
C GLU A 135 7.30 7.58 -10.59
N VAL A 136 6.30 8.06 -9.85
CA VAL A 136 5.77 9.43 -9.99
C VAL A 136 6.86 10.46 -9.76
N ARG A 137 7.70 10.29 -8.74
CA ARG A 137 8.83 11.19 -8.44
C ARG A 137 9.81 11.25 -9.60
N ARG A 138 10.25 10.10 -10.14
CA ARG A 138 11.17 10.05 -11.29
C ARG A 138 10.57 10.74 -12.51
N ALA A 139 9.28 10.54 -12.80
CA ALA A 139 8.60 11.20 -13.90
C ALA A 139 8.56 12.73 -13.70
N GLY A 140 8.33 13.21 -12.48
CA GLY A 140 8.38 14.62 -12.12
C GLY A 140 9.77 15.22 -12.30
N ASP A 141 10.82 14.56 -11.80
CA ASP A 141 12.20 15.01 -11.95
C ASP A 141 12.63 15.12 -13.44
N LEU A 142 12.24 14.15 -14.27
CA LEU A 142 12.49 14.18 -15.72
C LEU A 142 11.75 15.32 -16.43
N ALA A 143 10.54 15.64 -16.02
CA ALA A 143 9.76 16.75 -16.57
C ALA A 143 10.39 18.12 -16.27
N HIS A 144 11.07 18.26 -15.11
CA HIS A 144 11.82 19.47 -14.77
C HIS A 144 13.14 19.59 -15.54
N LEU A 145 13.77 18.46 -15.91
CA LEU A 145 15.02 18.44 -16.68
C LEU A 145 14.81 18.74 -18.17
N HIS A 146 13.62 18.50 -18.68
CA HIS A 146 13.22 18.85 -20.04
C HIS A 146 12.01 19.77 -20.00
N PRO A 147 12.18 21.09 -19.70
CA PRO A 147 11.12 22.03 -19.89
C PRO A 147 10.70 21.95 -21.37
N ARG A 148 9.44 21.61 -21.61
CA ARG A 148 8.89 21.64 -22.97
C ARG A 148 9.21 23.00 -23.55
N SER A 149 10.04 23.03 -24.56
CA SER A 149 10.15 24.17 -25.46
C SER A 149 8.84 24.22 -26.23
N ASP A 150 7.84 24.84 -25.64
CA ASP A 150 6.64 25.21 -26.39
C ASP A 150 7.09 26.15 -27.48
N PRO A 151 6.90 25.84 -28.75
CA PRO A 151 6.98 26.83 -29.79
C PRO A 151 5.77 27.72 -29.63
N VAL A 152 5.88 28.73 -28.77
CA VAL A 152 4.90 29.81 -28.74
C VAL A 152 4.98 30.52 -30.08
N GLY A 153 4.19 30.01 -31.03
CA GLY A 153 3.78 30.74 -32.17
C GLY A 153 3.02 31.96 -31.72
N ARG A 154 3.72 33.11 -31.67
CA ARG A 154 3.09 34.41 -31.62
C ARG A 154 2.12 34.52 -32.78
N ARG A 155 0.83 34.35 -32.53
CA ARG A 155 -0.20 35.00 -33.34
C ARG A 155 -0.96 35.94 -32.41
N GLY A 156 -0.64 37.21 -32.58
CA GLY A 156 -1.38 38.29 -31.99
C GLY A 156 -2.84 38.21 -32.44
N HIS A 157 -3.71 38.43 -31.49
CA HIS A 157 -5.07 38.89 -31.77
C HIS A 157 -5.38 39.99 -30.76
N PRO A 158 -5.70 41.18 -31.22
CA PRO A 158 -6.21 42.25 -30.35
C PRO A 158 -7.73 42.10 -30.25
N GLY A 159 -8.25 42.25 -29.08
CA GLY A 159 -9.61 42.72 -28.97
C GLY A 159 -10.57 41.98 -28.09
N ARG A 160 -10.97 42.73 -27.09
CA ARG A 160 -12.25 42.79 -26.40
C ARG A 160 -12.51 41.75 -25.29
N GLY A 161 -12.69 42.41 -24.17
CA GLY A 161 -13.13 41.84 -22.92
C GLY A 161 -14.56 41.35 -22.95
N GLU A 162 -14.77 40.42 -22.07
CA GLU A 162 -16.05 40.23 -21.39
C GLU A 162 -15.80 39.57 -20.05
N LEU A 163 -16.10 40.32 -19.01
CA LEU A 163 -16.20 39.82 -17.64
C LEU A 163 -17.39 38.84 -17.62
N CYS A 164 -17.15 37.57 -17.25
CA CYS A 164 -18.22 36.74 -16.72
C CYS A 164 -18.17 36.78 -15.19
N ALA A 165 -19.08 37.52 -14.60
CA ALA A 165 -19.42 37.48 -13.21
C ALA A 165 -20.12 36.17 -12.89
N PHE A 166 -19.60 35.41 -11.92
CA PHE A 166 -20.38 34.39 -11.25
C PHE A 166 -21.06 35.04 -10.05
N GLY A 167 -22.38 35.12 -10.13
CA GLY A 167 -23.27 35.51 -9.04
C GLY A 167 -24.10 34.31 -8.60
N ALA A 168 -24.25 34.23 -7.27
CA ALA A 168 -25.21 33.51 -6.43
C ALA A 168 -25.29 31.98 -6.58
#